data_3d2857556fc08b79b66dfd60219d2e7a
#
_entry.id   3d2857556fc08b79b66dfd60219d2e7a
#
_cell.length_a   1.000
_cell.length_b   1.000
_cell.length_c   1.000
_cell.angle_alpha   90.00
_cell.angle_beta   90.00
_cell.angle_gamma   90.00
#
_symmetry.space_group_name_H-M   'P 1'
#
loop_
_entity.id
_entity.type
_entity.pdbx_description
1 polymer ?
#
loop_
_entity_poly.entity_id
_entity_poly.type
_entity_poly.pdbx_seq_one_letter_code
_entity_poly.pdbx_strand_id
1 'polypeptide(L)'
;MSAFAQRALIVTFSPVNNTNIHFYREISLYSMLHEGETVDVTYLRDGKRHTTTLKPKYDETTKRYLYGFNVSGERTKPGFGKALLYSCYEVKYNIYTTIEGLKMLCTGAASVNNLSGPVGIVKNMGDTYEQAVSMSGVWLGILNMLNWGVLISANLGVMNLLPLPALDGGRLVFLIVEAIRRKRVDPEKEGYVHLVGIVLLLLLMVVVMFNDIRKLIV
;
A
#
# COMPACT_ATOMS: atom_id res chain seq x y z
N MET A 1 6.55 14.76 -26.68
CA MET A 1 5.70 14.98 -25.47
C MET A 1 4.29 15.15 -25.96
N SER A 2 3.44 14.16 -25.75
CA SER A 2 2.13 14.12 -26.40
C SER A 2 1.14 15.07 -25.71
N ALA A 3 0.32 15.74 -26.51
CA ALA A 3 -0.79 16.61 -26.10
C ALA A 3 -1.83 15.93 -25.16
N PHE A 4 -1.57 14.72 -24.73
CA PHE A 4 -2.41 13.87 -23.89
C PHE A 4 -2.46 14.34 -22.43
N ALA A 5 -1.39 14.99 -21.94
CA ALA A 5 -1.22 15.25 -20.51
C ALA A 5 -1.98 16.45 -19.96
N GLN A 6 -2.52 17.32 -20.80
CA GLN A 6 -2.94 18.66 -20.32
C GLN A 6 -4.41 18.85 -19.94
N ARG A 7 -5.32 17.89 -20.19
CA ARG A 7 -6.76 18.10 -19.92
C ARG A 7 -7.59 16.88 -19.52
N ALA A 8 -7.00 15.81 -19.01
CA ALA A 8 -7.81 14.69 -18.54
C ALA A 8 -8.16 14.86 -17.06
N LEU A 9 -9.43 15.11 -16.75
CA LEU A 9 -9.90 15.37 -15.38
C LEU A 9 -10.23 14.08 -14.60
N ILE A 10 -10.54 13.00 -15.27
CA ILE A 10 -10.87 11.71 -14.64
C ILE A 10 -10.34 10.60 -15.55
N VAL A 11 -9.49 9.75 -15.02
CA VAL A 11 -8.99 8.57 -15.72
C VAL A 11 -9.59 7.33 -15.07
N THR A 12 -10.36 6.58 -15.82
CA THR A 12 -10.83 5.25 -15.42
C THR A 12 -9.99 4.24 -16.17
N PHE A 13 -9.20 3.45 -15.47
CA PHE A 13 -8.52 2.31 -16.06
C PHE A 13 -9.54 1.18 -16.18
N SER A 14 -9.75 0.70 -17.39
CA SER A 14 -10.55 -0.48 -17.67
C SER A 14 -9.65 -1.55 -18.28
N PRO A 15 -8.83 -2.24 -17.48
CA PRO A 15 -8.33 -3.55 -17.87
C PRO A 15 -9.48 -4.55 -17.71
N VAL A 16 -9.32 -5.77 -18.11
CA VAL A 16 -10.29 -6.88 -18.14
C VAL A 16 -11.32 -6.95 -16.98
N ASN A 17 -11.12 -6.20 -15.88
CA ASN A 17 -11.94 -6.20 -14.66
C ASN A 17 -12.55 -4.84 -14.28
N ASN A 18 -12.69 -3.88 -15.16
CA ASN A 18 -13.44 -2.63 -14.91
C ASN A 18 -13.09 -1.93 -13.57
N THR A 19 -11.78 -1.87 -13.25
CA THR A 19 -11.30 -1.30 -11.98
C THR A 19 -11.42 0.22 -12.03
N ASN A 20 -12.24 0.79 -11.15
CA ASN A 20 -12.35 2.24 -11.01
C ASN A 20 -11.13 2.79 -10.26
N ILE A 21 -10.48 3.78 -10.84
CA ILE A 21 -9.34 4.49 -10.24
C ILE A 21 -9.84 5.79 -9.62
N HIS A 22 -9.57 5.98 -8.33
CA HIS A 22 -10.00 7.17 -7.57
C HIS A 22 -8.84 8.13 -7.32
N PHE A 23 -7.59 7.60 -7.26
CA PHE A 23 -6.37 8.39 -7.04
C PHE A 23 -5.28 8.00 -8.01
N TYR A 24 -4.37 8.93 -8.29
CA TYR A 24 -3.22 8.64 -9.14
C TYR A 24 -2.31 7.51 -8.59
N ARG A 25 -2.26 7.33 -7.27
CA ARG A 25 -1.47 6.26 -6.62
C ARG A 25 -1.97 4.85 -6.97
N GLU A 26 -3.28 4.69 -7.20
CA GLU A 26 -3.85 3.42 -7.68
C GLU A 26 -3.31 3.06 -9.06
N ILE A 27 -3.01 4.05 -9.89
CA ILE A 27 -2.38 3.86 -11.20
C ILE A 27 -0.97 3.29 -11.05
N SER A 28 -0.19 3.86 -10.12
CA SER A 28 1.17 3.40 -9.86
C SER A 28 1.20 1.98 -9.32
N LEU A 29 0.27 1.66 -8.42
CA LEU A 29 0.11 0.31 -7.90
C LEU A 29 -0.32 -0.66 -9.01
N TYR A 30 -1.29 -0.26 -9.83
CA TYR A 30 -1.73 -1.06 -10.97
C TYR A 30 -0.56 -1.38 -11.91
N SER A 31 0.25 -0.37 -12.25
CA SER A 31 1.44 -0.54 -13.10
C SER A 31 2.45 -1.52 -12.50
N MET A 32 2.59 -1.53 -11.18
CA MET A 32 3.50 -2.43 -10.47
C MET A 32 2.99 -3.89 -10.43
N LEU A 33 1.67 -4.07 -10.30
CA LEU A 33 1.05 -5.40 -10.25
C LEU A 33 0.90 -6.04 -11.63
N HIS A 34 0.86 -5.24 -12.71
CA HIS A 34 0.62 -5.66 -14.10
C HIS A 34 1.77 -5.17 -15.00
N GLU A 35 2.99 -5.52 -14.64
CA GLU A 35 4.18 -5.07 -15.37
C GLU A 35 4.16 -5.55 -16.83
N GLY A 36 4.27 -4.61 -17.76
CA GLY A 36 4.35 -4.90 -19.18
C GLY A 36 3.01 -5.15 -19.88
N GLU A 37 1.89 -5.20 -19.15
CA GLU A 37 0.57 -5.41 -19.75
C GLU A 37 0.06 -4.15 -20.46
N THR A 38 -0.66 -4.37 -21.56
CA THR A 38 -1.35 -3.32 -22.27
C THR A 38 -2.66 -3.00 -21.54
N VAL A 39 -2.96 -1.72 -21.34
CA VAL A 39 -4.14 -1.28 -20.58
C VAL A 39 -5.02 -0.36 -21.42
N ASP A 40 -6.31 -0.55 -21.32
CA ASP A 40 -7.30 0.36 -21.89
C ASP A 40 -7.65 1.44 -20.86
N VAL A 41 -7.39 2.68 -21.23
CA VAL A 41 -7.62 3.84 -20.38
C VAL A 41 -8.83 4.60 -20.92
N THR A 42 -9.86 4.73 -20.11
CA THR A 42 -11.00 5.60 -20.41
C THR A 42 -10.82 6.91 -19.64
N TYR A 43 -10.84 8.01 -20.34
CA TYR A 43 -10.70 9.35 -19.79
C TYR A 43 -11.79 10.30 -20.26
N LEU A 44 -12.07 11.30 -19.46
CA LEU A 44 -13.03 12.35 -19.78
C LEU A 44 -12.29 13.56 -20.36
N ARG A 45 -12.68 13.98 -21.57
CA ARG A 45 -12.18 15.20 -22.22
C ARG A 45 -13.36 15.98 -22.79
N ASP A 46 -13.48 17.25 -22.44
CA ASP A 46 -14.56 18.13 -22.90
C ASP A 46 -15.97 17.53 -22.68
N GLY A 47 -16.16 16.84 -21.53
CA GLY A 47 -17.42 16.19 -21.16
C GLY A 47 -17.72 14.88 -21.91
N LYS A 48 -16.84 14.42 -22.80
CA LYS A 48 -16.99 13.18 -23.56
C LYS A 48 -16.01 12.11 -23.06
N ARG A 49 -16.46 10.86 -23.05
CA ARG A 49 -15.60 9.71 -22.72
C ARG A 49 -14.82 9.31 -23.97
N HIS A 50 -13.53 9.13 -23.78
CA HIS A 50 -12.61 8.62 -24.80
C HIS A 50 -11.89 7.40 -24.22
N THR A 51 -11.75 6.35 -25.02
CA THR A 51 -10.97 5.16 -24.64
C THR A 51 -9.76 5.07 -25.53
N THR A 52 -8.62 4.79 -24.96
CA THR A 52 -7.36 4.56 -25.67
C THR A 52 -6.60 3.43 -25.01
N THR A 53 -5.91 2.66 -25.85
CA THR A 53 -5.07 1.56 -25.40
C THR A 53 -3.64 2.07 -25.21
N LEU A 54 -3.08 1.87 -24.01
CA LEU A 54 -1.73 2.26 -23.67
C LEU A 54 -0.86 1.01 -23.52
N LYS A 55 0.26 1.02 -24.24
CA LYS A 55 1.29 0.01 -24.09
C LYS A 55 2.42 0.59 -23.24
N PRO A 56 2.77 -0.04 -22.09
CA PRO A 56 3.82 0.46 -21.25
C PRO A 56 5.18 0.31 -21.93
N LYS A 57 6.08 1.25 -21.67
CA LYS A 57 7.47 1.22 -22.12
C LYS A 57 8.38 1.00 -20.92
N TYR A 58 9.31 0.05 -21.05
CA TYR A 58 10.33 -0.15 -20.03
C TYR A 58 11.29 1.04 -19.99
N ASP A 59 11.50 1.59 -18.81
CA ASP A 59 12.46 2.66 -18.56
C ASP A 59 13.67 2.10 -17.81
N GLU A 60 14.81 2.13 -18.45
CA GLU A 60 16.07 1.60 -17.92
C GLU A 60 16.58 2.38 -16.70
N THR A 61 16.24 3.66 -16.60
CA THR A 61 16.67 4.53 -15.50
C THR A 61 15.96 4.18 -14.20
N THR A 62 14.66 4.01 -14.26
CA THR A 62 13.84 3.66 -13.09
C THR A 62 13.66 2.15 -12.93
N LYS A 63 14.09 1.35 -13.90
CA LYS A 63 13.89 -0.10 -13.97
C LYS A 63 12.44 -0.51 -13.81
N ARG A 64 11.52 0.24 -14.41
CA ARG A 64 10.06 0.04 -14.31
C ARG A 64 9.37 0.24 -15.65
N TYR A 65 8.20 -0.34 -15.79
CA TYR A 65 7.31 -0.08 -16.89
C TYR A 65 6.52 1.20 -16.66
N LEU A 66 6.61 2.15 -17.60
CA LEU A 66 5.92 3.44 -17.53
C LEU A 66 4.93 3.58 -18.68
N TYR A 67 3.70 4.03 -18.38
CA TYR A 67 2.67 4.26 -19.39
C TYR A 67 2.79 5.64 -20.08
N GLY A 68 3.76 6.46 -19.70
CA GLY A 68 4.10 7.71 -20.40
C GLY A 68 3.10 8.85 -20.19
N PHE A 69 2.24 8.79 -19.19
CA PHE A 69 1.42 9.94 -18.80
C PHE A 69 1.89 10.55 -17.47
N ASN A 70 1.79 11.85 -17.39
CA ASN A 70 2.11 12.57 -16.16
C ASN A 70 0.82 13.06 -15.54
N VAL A 71 0.58 12.72 -14.29
CA VAL A 71 -0.60 13.18 -13.55
C VAL A 71 -0.21 14.43 -12.78
N SER A 72 -0.49 15.59 -13.35
CA SER A 72 -0.45 16.86 -12.61
C SER A 72 -1.80 17.07 -11.94
N GLY A 73 -1.92 16.67 -10.67
CA GLY A 73 -3.15 16.86 -9.93
C GLY A 73 -3.23 18.27 -9.34
N GLU A 74 -4.19 19.08 -9.78
CA GLU A 74 -4.60 20.24 -8.99
C GLU A 74 -5.26 19.75 -7.70
N ARG A 75 -4.80 20.27 -6.57
CA ARG A 75 -5.43 20.02 -5.28
C ARG A 75 -6.76 20.75 -5.22
N THR A 76 -7.84 20.03 -5.40
CA THR A 76 -9.19 20.58 -5.18
C THR A 76 -9.53 20.49 -3.70
N LYS A 77 -10.26 21.48 -3.18
CA LYS A 77 -10.84 21.45 -1.84
C LYS A 77 -12.23 20.81 -1.93
N PRO A 78 -12.38 19.52 -1.66
CA PRO A 78 -13.69 18.87 -1.70
C PRO A 78 -14.56 19.37 -0.55
N GLY A 79 -15.88 19.46 -0.75
CA GLY A 79 -16.82 19.64 0.36
C GLY A 79 -16.77 18.43 1.31
N PHE A 80 -17.27 18.60 2.55
CA PHE A 80 -17.18 17.61 3.64
C PHE A 80 -17.60 16.19 3.23
N GLY A 81 -18.72 16.04 2.55
CA GLY A 81 -19.21 14.70 2.10
C GLY A 81 -18.26 14.01 1.13
N LYS A 82 -17.68 14.75 0.19
CA LYS A 82 -16.67 14.20 -0.73
C LYS A 82 -15.36 13.87 -0.01
N ALA A 83 -14.96 14.72 0.94
CA ALA A 83 -13.78 14.45 1.76
C ALA A 83 -13.92 13.13 2.53
N LEU A 84 -15.07 12.88 3.17
CA LEU A 84 -15.35 11.63 3.87
C LEU A 84 -15.31 10.42 2.92
N LEU A 85 -15.92 10.54 1.75
CA LEU A 85 -15.89 9.47 0.75
C LEU A 85 -14.46 9.15 0.28
N TYR A 86 -13.65 10.17 -0.01
CA TYR A 86 -12.26 9.98 -0.40
C TYR A 86 -11.41 9.40 0.74
N SER A 87 -11.71 9.72 1.99
CA SER A 87 -11.04 9.09 3.15
C SER A 87 -11.34 7.59 3.24
N CYS A 88 -12.57 7.18 2.94
CA CYS A 88 -12.91 5.75 2.85
C CYS A 88 -12.16 5.05 1.72
N TYR A 89 -12.03 5.68 0.55
CA TYR A 89 -11.22 5.14 -0.54
C TYR A 89 -9.74 5.05 -0.17
N GLU A 90 -9.20 6.02 0.55
CA GLU A 90 -7.82 6.01 1.03
C GLU A 90 -7.55 4.84 1.98
N VAL A 91 -8.44 4.59 2.95
CA VAL A 91 -8.33 3.43 3.85
C VAL A 91 -8.41 2.13 3.05
N LYS A 92 -9.38 2.00 2.14
CA LYS A 92 -9.48 0.83 1.25
C LYS A 92 -8.20 0.61 0.45
N TYR A 93 -7.63 1.67 -0.11
CA TYR A 93 -6.39 1.60 -0.87
C TYR A 93 -5.22 1.09 -0.01
N ASN A 94 -5.06 1.63 1.21
CA ASN A 94 -4.00 1.20 2.11
C ASN A 94 -4.16 -0.27 2.54
N ILE A 95 -5.38 -0.74 2.79
CA ILE A 95 -5.65 -2.17 3.07
C ILE A 95 -5.28 -3.03 1.86
N TYR A 96 -5.72 -2.62 0.67
CA TYR A 96 -5.45 -3.36 -0.56
C TYR A 96 -3.95 -3.44 -0.87
N THR A 97 -3.21 -2.34 -0.76
CA THR A 97 -1.76 -2.31 -0.97
C THR A 97 -1.03 -3.20 0.02
N THR A 98 -1.48 -3.26 1.28
CA THR A 98 -0.90 -4.15 2.29
C THR A 98 -1.10 -5.62 1.93
N ILE A 99 -2.31 -5.99 1.49
CA ILE A 99 -2.62 -7.36 1.09
C ILE A 99 -1.80 -7.76 -0.15
N GLU A 100 -1.71 -6.89 -1.16
CA GLU A 100 -0.91 -7.17 -2.36
C GLU A 100 0.59 -7.24 -2.04
N GLY A 101 1.10 -6.37 -1.17
CA GLY A 101 2.47 -6.44 -0.68
C GLY A 101 2.78 -7.77 0.03
N LEU A 102 1.86 -8.27 0.86
CA LEU A 102 1.99 -9.59 1.49
C LEU A 102 1.97 -10.73 0.46
N LYS A 103 1.10 -10.67 -0.54
CA LYS A 103 1.08 -11.65 -1.63
C LYS A 103 2.41 -11.65 -2.39
N MET A 104 2.95 -10.48 -2.74
CA MET A 104 4.24 -10.37 -3.42
C MET A 104 5.39 -10.96 -2.60
N LEU A 105 5.36 -10.81 -1.28
CA LEU A 105 6.32 -11.45 -0.39
C LEU A 105 6.16 -12.98 -0.37
N CYS A 106 4.93 -13.48 -0.26
CA CYS A 106 4.64 -14.92 -0.25
C CYS A 106 4.97 -15.60 -1.58
N THR A 107 4.80 -14.90 -2.70
CA THR A 107 5.13 -15.42 -4.04
C THR A 107 6.59 -15.25 -4.43
N GLY A 108 7.40 -14.56 -3.61
CA GLY A 108 8.80 -14.26 -3.92
C GLY A 108 8.98 -13.18 -4.98
N ALA A 109 7.91 -12.52 -5.43
CA ALA A 109 7.97 -11.40 -6.36
C ALA A 109 8.62 -10.15 -5.73
N ALA A 110 8.54 -10.02 -4.42
CA ALA A 110 9.25 -8.99 -3.65
C ALA A 110 10.34 -9.64 -2.78
N SER A 111 11.53 -9.02 -2.78
CA SER A 111 12.61 -9.46 -1.90
C SER A 111 12.37 -8.97 -0.47
N VAL A 112 12.68 -9.81 0.51
CA VAL A 112 12.69 -9.45 1.93
C VAL A 112 13.63 -8.25 2.20
N ASN A 113 14.67 -8.09 1.37
CA ASN A 113 15.56 -6.95 1.45
C ASN A 113 14.87 -5.62 1.12
N ASN A 114 13.74 -5.62 0.44
CA ASN A 114 12.97 -4.42 0.13
C ASN A 114 12.07 -3.99 1.29
N LEU A 115 11.92 -4.82 2.33
CA LEU A 115 11.18 -4.44 3.53
C LEU A 115 11.95 -3.37 4.30
N SER A 116 11.22 -2.38 4.75
CA SER A 116 11.69 -1.39 5.71
C SER A 116 11.21 -1.81 7.10
N GLY A 117 12.13 -2.00 8.00
CA GLY A 117 11.81 -2.19 9.40
C GLY A 117 11.60 -0.85 10.13
N PRO A 118 11.51 -0.86 11.46
CA PRO A 118 11.19 0.32 12.25
C PRO A 118 12.11 1.53 11.98
N VAL A 119 13.41 1.28 11.82
CA VAL A 119 14.41 2.33 11.58
C VAL A 119 14.23 2.92 10.17
N GLY A 120 14.04 2.07 9.16
CA GLY A 120 13.78 2.50 7.79
C GLY A 120 12.48 3.28 7.66
N ILE A 121 11.42 2.87 8.37
CA ILE A 121 10.14 3.59 8.41
C ILE A 121 10.33 4.99 8.98
N VAL A 122 11.01 5.14 10.14
CA VAL A 122 11.25 6.45 10.76
C VAL A 122 12.06 7.35 9.83
N LYS A 123 13.08 6.81 9.17
CA LYS A 123 13.85 7.56 8.17
C LYS A 123 12.98 8.05 7.03
N ASN A 124 12.21 7.15 6.39
CA ASN A 124 11.34 7.50 5.28
C ASN A 124 10.28 8.55 5.67
N MET A 125 9.77 8.49 6.91
CA MET A 125 8.87 9.51 7.47
C MET A 125 9.57 10.86 7.56
N GLY A 126 10.81 10.89 8.09
CA GLY A 126 11.62 12.11 8.20
C GLY A 126 11.88 12.73 6.82
N ASP A 127 12.39 11.94 5.89
CA ASP A 127 12.70 12.37 4.51
C ASP A 127 11.44 12.93 3.81
N THR A 128 10.30 12.26 3.98
CA THR A 128 9.02 12.70 3.40
C THR A 128 8.52 14.01 4.04
N TYR A 129 8.72 14.16 5.36
CA TYR A 129 8.37 15.38 6.08
C TYR A 129 9.21 16.57 5.59
N GLU A 130 10.54 16.41 5.54
CA GLU A 130 11.46 17.46 5.11
C GLU A 130 11.18 17.89 3.66
N GLN A 131 10.96 16.94 2.75
CA GLN A 131 10.58 17.22 1.38
C GLN A 131 9.25 18.01 1.31
N ALA A 132 8.26 17.60 2.09
CA ALA A 132 6.98 18.26 2.10
C ALA A 132 7.07 19.70 2.63
N VAL A 133 7.84 19.90 3.70
CA VAL A 133 8.07 21.23 4.28
C VAL A 133 8.82 22.13 3.30
N SER A 134 9.84 21.63 2.62
CA SER A 134 10.60 22.40 1.64
C SER A 134 9.78 22.80 0.41
N MET A 135 8.84 21.95 -0.03
CA MET A 135 8.00 22.21 -1.20
C MET A 135 6.83 23.18 -0.92
N SER A 136 6.17 23.03 0.21
CA SER A 136 4.88 23.72 0.46
C SER A 136 4.64 24.09 1.93
N GLY A 137 5.69 24.12 2.73
CA GLY A 137 5.66 24.56 4.13
C GLY A 137 5.19 23.49 5.12
N VAL A 138 5.24 23.86 6.40
CA VAL A 138 5.01 22.96 7.55
C VAL A 138 3.64 22.28 7.51
N TRP A 139 2.61 22.97 6.98
CA TRP A 139 1.28 22.39 6.88
C TRP A 139 1.26 21.11 6.02
N LEU A 140 1.97 21.10 4.90
CA LEU A 140 2.08 19.90 4.06
C LEU A 140 2.86 18.80 4.77
N GLY A 141 3.89 19.15 5.53
CA GLY A 141 4.62 18.20 6.39
C GLY A 141 3.68 17.49 7.38
N ILE A 142 2.82 18.24 8.08
CA ILE A 142 1.84 17.68 9.01
C ILE A 142 0.86 16.74 8.28
N LEU A 143 0.33 17.15 7.13
CA LEU A 143 -0.57 16.30 6.35
C LEU A 143 0.09 14.99 5.91
N ASN A 144 1.38 15.02 5.54
CA ASN A 144 2.12 13.81 5.23
C ASN A 144 2.30 12.90 6.46
N MET A 145 2.54 13.47 7.63
CA MET A 145 2.62 12.68 8.87
C MET A 145 1.27 12.01 9.20
N LEU A 146 0.15 12.70 9.01
CA LEU A 146 -1.17 12.09 9.16
C LEU A 146 -1.38 10.94 8.16
N ASN A 147 -0.94 11.10 6.91
CA ASN A 147 -0.98 10.03 5.90
C ASN A 147 -0.16 8.80 6.33
N TRP A 148 1.05 9.01 6.88
CA TRP A 148 1.85 7.95 7.46
C TRP A 148 1.11 7.23 8.61
N GLY A 149 0.42 8.00 9.47
CA GLY A 149 -0.41 7.44 10.54
C GLY A 149 -1.51 6.53 10.00
N VAL A 150 -2.22 6.94 8.94
CA VAL A 150 -3.25 6.12 8.29
C VAL A 150 -2.64 4.85 7.68
N LEU A 151 -1.51 4.97 6.98
CA LEU A 151 -0.81 3.83 6.38
C LEU A 151 -0.39 2.80 7.44
N ILE A 152 0.26 3.26 8.51
CA ILE A 152 0.74 2.37 9.60
C ILE A 152 -0.45 1.71 10.29
N SER A 153 -1.53 2.45 10.56
CA SER A 153 -2.74 1.92 11.20
C SER A 153 -3.41 0.85 10.31
N ALA A 154 -3.52 1.08 9.01
CA ALA A 154 -4.07 0.12 8.07
C ALA A 154 -3.21 -1.16 8.01
N ASN A 155 -1.88 -0.99 7.90
CA ASN A 155 -0.94 -2.11 7.89
C ASN A 155 -1.04 -2.93 9.18
N LEU A 156 -1.05 -2.27 10.34
CA LEU A 156 -1.18 -2.93 11.64
C LEU A 156 -2.51 -3.71 11.75
N GLY A 157 -3.61 -3.12 11.27
CA GLY A 157 -4.91 -3.78 11.24
C GLY A 157 -4.91 -5.05 10.37
N VAL A 158 -4.36 -4.97 9.16
CA VAL A 158 -4.26 -6.14 8.26
C VAL A 158 -3.34 -7.21 8.85
N MET A 159 -2.15 -6.79 9.35
CA MET A 159 -1.20 -7.72 9.96
C MET A 159 -1.79 -8.44 11.16
N ASN A 160 -2.54 -7.74 12.02
CA ASN A 160 -3.16 -8.36 13.19
C ASN A 160 -4.24 -9.38 12.83
N LEU A 161 -4.84 -9.29 11.64
CA LEU A 161 -5.81 -10.29 11.15
C LEU A 161 -5.16 -11.53 10.55
N LEU A 162 -3.84 -11.54 10.34
CA LEU A 162 -3.16 -12.74 9.83
C LEU A 162 -3.26 -13.90 10.82
N PRO A 163 -3.44 -15.14 10.33
CA PRO A 163 -3.55 -16.34 11.16
C PRO A 163 -2.20 -16.76 11.73
N LEU A 164 -1.51 -15.83 12.37
CA LEU A 164 -0.20 -16.06 12.98
C LEU A 164 -0.30 -16.10 14.50
N PRO A 165 0.40 -17.00 15.18
CA PRO A 165 0.53 -16.98 16.62
C PRO A 165 1.04 -15.61 17.10
N ALA A 166 0.60 -15.17 18.27
CA ALA A 166 0.87 -13.86 18.86
C ALA A 166 0.05 -12.69 18.32
N LEU A 167 -0.64 -12.84 17.18
CA LEU A 167 -1.56 -11.83 16.63
C LEU A 167 -3.02 -12.19 16.93
N ASP A 168 -3.91 -11.20 16.82
CA ASP A 168 -5.34 -11.39 17.07
C ASP A 168 -5.97 -12.41 16.11
N GLY A 169 -5.51 -12.43 14.84
CA GLY A 169 -5.92 -13.42 13.85
C GLY A 169 -5.58 -14.85 14.26
N GLY A 170 -4.46 -15.06 14.96
CA GLY A 170 -4.13 -16.37 15.54
C GLY A 170 -5.16 -16.81 16.60
N ARG A 171 -5.60 -15.91 17.47
CA ARG A 171 -6.68 -16.20 18.43
C ARG A 171 -8.00 -16.49 17.75
N LEU A 172 -8.31 -15.74 16.67
CA LEU A 172 -9.50 -15.98 15.87
C LEU A 172 -9.51 -17.42 15.29
N VAL A 173 -8.36 -17.93 14.85
CA VAL A 173 -8.22 -19.32 14.36
C VAL A 173 -8.59 -20.31 15.48
N PHE A 174 -8.09 -20.12 16.71
CA PHE A 174 -8.47 -20.98 17.85
C PHE A 174 -9.97 -20.94 18.11
N LEU A 175 -10.60 -19.75 18.11
CA LEU A 175 -12.03 -19.59 18.28
C LEU A 175 -12.85 -20.31 17.19
N ILE A 176 -12.40 -20.23 15.92
CA ILE A 176 -13.03 -20.96 14.81
C ILE A 176 -12.91 -22.48 15.01
N VAL A 177 -11.74 -22.96 15.39
CA VAL A 177 -11.51 -24.39 15.69
C VAL A 177 -12.40 -24.87 16.85
N GLU A 178 -12.53 -24.08 17.92
CA GLU A 178 -13.44 -24.39 19.03
C GLU A 178 -14.91 -24.47 18.58
N ALA A 179 -15.34 -23.50 17.76
CA ALA A 179 -16.69 -23.48 17.23
C ALA A 179 -17.01 -24.71 16.38
N ILE A 180 -16.07 -25.13 15.52
CA ILE A 180 -16.22 -26.34 14.68
C ILE A 180 -16.19 -27.62 15.52
N ARG A 181 -15.24 -27.73 16.45
CA ARG A 181 -15.08 -28.93 17.30
C ARG A 181 -16.08 -29.00 18.45
N ARG A 182 -16.78 -27.88 18.75
CA ARG A 182 -17.66 -27.74 19.91
C ARG A 182 -17.01 -28.10 21.26
N LYS A 183 -15.68 -27.96 21.32
CA LYS A 183 -14.88 -28.21 22.52
C LYS A 183 -13.82 -27.12 22.61
N ARG A 184 -13.62 -26.60 23.82
CA ARG A 184 -12.57 -25.60 24.08
C ARG A 184 -11.20 -26.19 23.85
N VAL A 185 -10.31 -25.40 23.29
CA VAL A 185 -8.87 -25.70 23.24
C VAL A 185 -8.32 -25.47 24.64
N ASP A 186 -7.36 -26.30 25.03
CA ASP A 186 -6.69 -26.16 26.31
C ASP A 186 -5.97 -24.81 26.39
N PRO A 187 -6.29 -23.94 27.38
CA PRO A 187 -5.68 -22.60 27.49
C PRO A 187 -4.15 -22.64 27.62
N GLU A 188 -3.60 -23.68 28.22
CA GLU A 188 -2.14 -23.82 28.33
C GLU A 188 -1.51 -24.01 26.95
N LYS A 189 -2.10 -24.83 26.08
CA LYS A 189 -1.62 -25.06 24.72
C LYS A 189 -1.73 -23.81 23.85
N GLU A 190 -2.84 -23.10 23.96
CA GLU A 190 -3.02 -21.81 23.29
C GLU A 190 -1.93 -20.82 23.75
N GLY A 191 -1.69 -20.73 25.06
CA GLY A 191 -0.66 -19.89 25.66
C GLY A 191 0.76 -20.21 25.13
N TYR A 192 1.11 -21.51 25.06
CA TYR A 192 2.41 -21.92 24.51
C TYR A 192 2.57 -21.56 23.03
N VAL A 193 1.53 -21.76 22.21
CA VAL A 193 1.57 -21.39 20.79
C VAL A 193 1.75 -19.89 20.63
N HIS A 194 1.04 -19.09 21.42
CA HIS A 194 1.22 -17.63 21.42
C HIS A 194 2.62 -17.21 21.88
N LEU A 195 3.15 -17.81 22.94
CA LEU A 195 4.49 -17.53 23.44
C LEU A 195 5.55 -17.80 22.36
N VAL A 196 5.49 -18.96 21.71
CA VAL A 196 6.40 -19.29 20.60
C VAL A 196 6.28 -18.28 19.47
N GLY A 197 5.05 -17.87 19.13
CA GLY A 197 4.81 -16.83 18.12
C GLY A 197 5.43 -15.49 18.49
N ILE A 198 5.31 -15.05 19.76
CA ILE A 198 5.94 -13.81 20.24
C ILE A 198 7.46 -13.89 20.11
N VAL A 199 8.08 -15.00 20.53
CA VAL A 199 9.54 -15.18 20.43
C VAL A 199 10.00 -15.13 18.98
N LEU A 200 9.30 -15.80 18.07
CA LEU A 200 9.63 -15.76 16.64
C LEU A 200 9.49 -14.35 16.04
N LEU A 201 8.44 -13.60 16.41
CA LEU A 201 8.25 -12.23 15.95
C LEU A 201 9.35 -11.30 16.51
N LEU A 202 9.76 -11.47 17.76
CA LEU A 202 10.86 -10.70 18.34
C LEU A 202 12.19 -11.00 17.64
N LEU A 203 12.48 -12.26 17.33
CA LEU A 203 13.66 -12.65 16.56
C LEU A 203 13.63 -12.03 15.16
N LEU A 204 12.49 -12.12 14.48
CA LEU A 204 12.31 -11.49 13.17
C LEU A 204 12.53 -9.98 13.24
N MET A 205 11.99 -9.31 14.27
CA MET A 205 12.19 -7.88 14.47
C MET A 205 13.66 -7.52 14.64
N VAL A 206 14.43 -8.31 15.40
CA VAL A 206 15.88 -8.10 15.57
C VAL A 206 16.62 -8.22 14.24
N VAL A 207 16.29 -9.26 13.43
CA VAL A 207 16.90 -9.47 12.11
C VAL A 207 16.60 -8.32 11.17
N VAL A 208 15.33 -7.88 11.10
CA VAL A 208 14.92 -6.77 10.25
C VAL A 208 15.57 -5.47 10.68
N MET A 209 15.63 -5.20 12.00
CA MET A 209 16.28 -4.01 12.54
C MET A 209 17.78 -3.98 12.21
N PHE A 210 18.47 -5.12 12.34
CA PHE A 210 19.87 -5.24 11.96
C PHE A 210 20.09 -4.95 10.46
N ASN A 211 19.21 -5.49 9.61
CA ASN A 211 19.25 -5.22 8.17
C ASN A 211 19.00 -3.73 7.84
N ASP A 212 18.07 -3.07 8.54
CA ASP A 212 17.81 -1.64 8.39
C ASP A 212 19.05 -0.80 8.75
N ILE A 213 19.64 -1.08 9.89
CA ILE A 213 20.87 -0.36 10.35
C ILE A 213 21.99 -0.55 9.33
N ARG A 214 22.17 -1.78 8.83
CA ARG A 214 23.18 -2.07 7.80
C ARG A 214 22.96 -1.23 6.54
N LYS A 215 21.72 -1.09 6.08
CA LYS A 215 21.39 -0.25 4.89
C LYS A 215 21.63 1.25 5.11
N LEU A 216 21.69 1.71 6.36
CA LEU A 216 21.96 3.11 6.68
C LEU A 216 23.45 3.44 6.72
N ILE A 217 24.29 2.43 6.95
CA ILE A 217 25.75 2.60 7.12
C ILE A 217 26.49 2.34 5.78
N VAL A 218 25.94 1.50 4.93
CA VAL A 218 26.50 1.12 3.62
C VAL A 218 25.81 1.89 2.52
#